data_c9e523f5825e6658ebecd685e213d77a
#
_entry.id   c9e523f5825e6658ebecd685e213d77a
#
_cell.length_a   1.000
_cell.length_b   1.000
_cell.length_c   1.000
_cell.angle_alpha   90.00
_cell.angle_beta   90.00
_cell.angle_gamma   90.00
#
_symmetry.space_group_name_H-M   'P 1'
#
loop_
_entity.id
_entity.type
_entity.pdbx_description
1 polymer ?
#
loop_
_entity_poly.entity_id
_entity_poly.type
_entity_poly.pdbx_seq_one_letter_code
_entity_poly.pdbx_strand_id
1 'polypeptide(L)'
;EIGVRLVGSEMCIRDRDCTMYMLFQVIGGLIGAALLCLLVSTTGTDFAAAGAGLGANGLQSGVSVTGGLIAEILFTCVFVLVVLGATSKTNGATNNFAGLAIGLSLILVHLVCIRYTGTSVNPARSIGPAIFAQFIGGPVTALSNLWIFIVGPFVGAALASVIWRVIEPEEK
;
A
#
# COMPACT_ATOMS: atom_id res chain seq x y z
N GLU A 1 -0.01 36.58 14.51
CA GLU A 1 1.07 35.77 15.18
C GLU A 1 0.58 34.40 15.71
N ILE A 2 -0.67 34.28 16.13
CA ILE A 2 -1.23 33.03 16.65
C ILE A 2 -1.42 31.99 15.51
N GLY A 3 -1.80 32.43 14.31
CA GLY A 3 -2.01 31.54 13.17
C GLY A 3 -0.74 30.82 12.67
N VAL A 4 0.40 31.51 12.69
CA VAL A 4 1.68 30.92 12.23
C VAL A 4 2.22 29.88 13.21
N ARG A 5 1.99 30.04 14.49
CA ARG A 5 2.37 29.06 15.52
C ARG A 5 1.53 27.79 15.47
N LEU A 6 0.23 27.90 15.18
CA LEU A 6 -0.68 26.77 15.03
C LEU A 6 -0.31 25.93 13.81
N VAL A 7 -0.04 26.56 12.66
CA VAL A 7 0.40 25.87 11.43
C VAL A 7 1.71 25.10 11.65
N GLY A 8 2.69 25.69 12.34
CA GLY A 8 3.95 24.99 12.63
C GLY A 8 3.78 23.81 13.58
N SER A 9 2.94 23.93 14.61
CA SER A 9 2.68 22.82 15.54
C SER A 9 1.86 21.69 14.92
N GLU A 10 0.90 22.00 14.06
CA GLU A 10 0.11 20.99 13.34
C GLU A 10 0.97 20.20 12.34
N MET A 11 1.92 20.83 11.66
CA MET A 11 2.83 20.11 10.76
C MET A 11 3.72 19.13 11.54
N CYS A 12 4.30 19.55 12.68
CA CYS A 12 5.12 18.67 13.52
C CYS A 12 4.33 17.50 14.11
N ILE A 13 3.07 17.71 14.50
CA ILE A 13 2.18 16.66 14.98
C ILE A 13 1.87 15.67 13.84
N ARG A 14 1.55 16.15 12.65
CA ARG A 14 1.27 15.31 11.47
C ARG A 14 2.45 14.46 11.06
N ASP A 15 3.67 14.99 11.09
CA ASP A 15 4.88 14.24 10.76
C ASP A 15 5.12 13.11 11.77
N ARG A 16 4.95 13.38 13.05
CA ARG A 16 5.04 12.39 14.11
C ARG A 16 3.96 11.30 13.95
N ASP A 17 2.72 11.70 13.71
CA ASP A 17 1.61 10.78 13.53
C ASP A 17 1.82 9.92 12.27
N CYS A 18 2.28 10.51 11.17
CA CYS A 18 2.60 9.78 9.95
C CYS A 18 3.64 8.67 10.22
N THR A 19 4.73 9.00 10.93
CA THR A 19 5.77 8.02 11.27
C THR A 19 5.22 6.91 12.16
N MET A 20 4.39 7.24 13.15
CA MET A 20 3.75 6.26 14.02
C MET A 20 2.79 5.36 13.24
N TYR A 21 1.97 5.91 12.34
CA TYR A 21 1.11 5.12 11.47
C TYR A 21 1.91 4.14 10.60
N MET A 22 2.99 4.60 9.97
CA MET A 22 3.85 3.73 9.15
C MET A 22 4.44 2.59 9.99
N LEU A 23 4.95 2.90 11.19
CA LEU A 23 5.52 1.91 12.09
C LEU A 23 4.49 0.85 12.50
N PHE A 24 3.30 1.29 12.97
CA PHE A 24 2.25 0.37 13.40
C PHE A 24 1.65 -0.42 12.25
N GLN A 25 1.59 0.12 11.04
CA GLN A 25 1.19 -0.64 9.85
C GLN A 25 2.18 -1.77 9.55
N VAL A 26 3.49 -1.51 9.64
CA VAL A 26 4.50 -2.56 9.43
C VAL A 26 4.40 -3.63 10.52
N ILE A 27 4.27 -3.23 11.79
CA ILE A 27 4.09 -4.17 12.92
C ILE A 27 2.82 -5.00 12.71
N GLY A 28 1.70 -4.37 12.36
CA GLY A 28 0.44 -5.05 12.08
C GLY A 28 0.56 -6.02 10.90
N GLY A 29 1.26 -5.62 9.84
CA GLY A 29 1.55 -6.48 8.69
C GLY A 29 2.38 -7.70 9.05
N LEU A 30 3.38 -7.55 9.92
CA LEU A 30 4.19 -8.65 10.43
C LEU A 30 3.35 -9.62 11.30
N ILE A 31 2.56 -9.08 12.23
CA ILE A 31 1.68 -9.89 13.09
C ILE A 31 0.65 -10.64 12.23
N GLY A 32 0.02 -9.97 11.26
CA GLY A 32 -0.94 -10.58 10.35
C GLY A 32 -0.33 -11.71 9.52
N ALA A 33 0.89 -11.52 8.99
CA ALA A 33 1.61 -12.54 8.25
C ALA A 33 2.01 -13.72 9.15
N ALA A 34 2.41 -13.48 10.41
CA ALA A 34 2.71 -14.52 11.38
C ALA A 34 1.47 -15.36 11.70
N LEU A 35 0.33 -14.71 11.94
CA LEU A 35 -0.94 -15.40 12.20
C LEU A 35 -1.39 -16.23 10.99
N LEU A 36 -1.23 -15.70 9.77
CA LEU A 36 -1.51 -16.45 8.56
C LEU A 36 -0.60 -17.66 8.42
N CYS A 37 0.71 -17.49 8.68
CA CYS A 37 1.67 -18.58 8.69
C CYS A 37 1.28 -19.68 9.70
N LEU A 38 0.84 -19.29 10.90
CA LEU A 38 0.34 -20.21 11.91
C LEU A 38 -0.91 -20.98 11.43
N LEU A 39 -1.88 -20.28 10.85
CA LEU A 39 -3.10 -20.91 10.30
C LEU A 39 -2.76 -21.92 9.20
N VAL A 40 -1.86 -21.53 8.30
CA VAL A 40 -1.37 -22.37 7.21
C VAL A 40 -0.72 -23.64 7.75
N SER A 41 0.11 -23.54 8.80
CA SER A 41 0.79 -24.68 9.40
C SER A 41 -0.17 -25.71 10.01
N THR A 42 -1.40 -25.33 10.33
CA THR A 42 -2.42 -26.24 10.90
C THR A 42 -3.18 -27.04 9.84
N THR A 43 -3.08 -26.69 8.56
CA THR A 43 -3.90 -27.30 7.50
C THR A 43 -3.26 -28.56 6.90
N GLY A 44 -2.01 -28.87 7.19
CA GLY A 44 -1.27 -29.96 6.56
C GLY A 44 -1.06 -29.80 5.05
N THR A 45 -1.39 -28.65 4.49
CA THR A 45 -1.22 -28.34 3.05
C THR A 45 0.19 -27.83 2.83
N ASP A 46 0.90 -28.39 1.86
CA ASP A 46 2.18 -27.81 1.41
C ASP A 46 1.90 -26.56 0.58
N PHE A 47 1.98 -25.41 1.23
CA PHE A 47 1.71 -24.12 0.59
C PHE A 47 2.79 -23.73 -0.42
N ALA A 48 4.00 -24.23 -0.29
CA ALA A 48 5.03 -24.05 -1.29
C ALA A 48 4.66 -24.80 -2.59
N ALA A 49 4.15 -26.01 -2.47
CA ALA A 49 3.65 -26.79 -3.59
C ALA A 49 2.37 -26.20 -4.21
N ALA A 50 1.52 -25.57 -3.40
CA ALA A 50 0.29 -24.92 -3.88
C ALA A 50 0.55 -23.55 -4.57
N GLY A 51 1.78 -23.05 -4.59
CA GLY A 51 2.13 -21.75 -5.18
C GLY A 51 1.55 -20.53 -4.43
N ALA A 52 0.89 -20.77 -3.30
CA ALA A 52 0.22 -19.74 -2.50
C ALA A 52 1.11 -19.24 -1.36
N GLY A 53 2.17 -18.50 -1.68
CA GLY A 53 3.08 -17.96 -0.68
C GLY A 53 2.46 -16.84 0.14
N LEU A 54 1.73 -17.15 1.21
CA LEU A 54 1.22 -16.19 2.22
C LEU A 54 0.74 -14.82 1.69
N GLY A 55 0.36 -14.73 0.42
CA GLY A 55 0.03 -13.47 -0.24
C GLY A 55 1.24 -12.54 -0.47
N ALA A 56 2.46 -13.07 -0.50
CA ALA A 56 3.65 -12.30 -0.82
C ALA A 56 3.58 -11.74 -2.24
N ASN A 57 4.02 -10.49 -2.39
CA ASN A 57 4.14 -9.86 -3.70
C ASN A 57 5.40 -10.35 -4.43
N GLY A 58 5.29 -10.42 -5.74
CA GLY A 58 6.40 -10.78 -6.61
C GLY A 58 6.07 -10.49 -8.06
N LEU A 59 7.09 -10.37 -8.89
CA LEU A 59 6.90 -10.22 -10.33
C LEU A 59 6.32 -11.52 -10.88
N GLN A 60 5.21 -11.42 -11.58
CA GLN A 60 4.58 -12.56 -12.24
C GLN A 60 5.38 -12.99 -13.46
N SER A 61 5.16 -14.24 -13.91
CA SER A 61 5.88 -14.80 -15.07
C SER A 61 5.76 -13.89 -16.30
N GLY A 62 6.91 -13.53 -16.88
CA GLY A 62 6.99 -12.66 -18.05
C GLY A 62 6.95 -11.15 -17.73
N VAL A 63 6.79 -10.75 -16.47
CA VAL A 63 6.81 -9.34 -16.09
C VAL A 63 8.24 -8.89 -15.77
N SER A 64 8.72 -7.87 -16.46
CA SER A 64 10.01 -7.26 -16.17
C SER A 64 9.98 -6.42 -14.90
N VAL A 65 11.15 -6.20 -14.28
CA VAL A 65 11.31 -5.32 -13.12
C VAL A 65 10.74 -3.92 -13.39
N THR A 66 11.02 -3.37 -14.57
CA THR A 66 10.50 -2.06 -14.99
C THR A 66 8.98 -2.09 -15.12
N GLY A 67 8.41 -3.16 -15.69
CA GLY A 67 6.95 -3.32 -15.81
C GLY A 67 6.27 -3.40 -14.45
N GLY A 68 6.83 -4.16 -13.51
CA GLY A 68 6.33 -4.23 -12.15
C GLY A 68 6.42 -2.90 -11.40
N LEU A 69 7.53 -2.19 -11.54
CA LEU A 69 7.70 -0.87 -10.92
C LEU A 69 6.71 0.16 -11.47
N ILE A 70 6.52 0.21 -12.79
CA ILE A 70 5.55 1.10 -13.43
C ILE A 70 4.13 0.76 -12.96
N ALA A 71 3.78 -0.52 -12.88
CA ALA A 71 2.47 -0.95 -12.38
C ALA A 71 2.23 -0.47 -10.94
N GLU A 72 3.17 -0.69 -10.04
CA GLU A 72 3.04 -0.26 -8.63
C GLU A 72 2.95 1.28 -8.50
N ILE A 73 3.75 2.05 -9.28
CA ILE A 73 3.67 3.51 -9.32
C ILE A 73 2.29 3.97 -9.79
N LEU A 74 1.85 3.47 -10.94
CA LEU A 74 0.61 3.92 -11.58
C LEU A 74 -0.61 3.59 -10.72
N PHE A 75 -0.72 2.34 -10.26
CA PHE A 75 -1.89 1.91 -9.50
C PHE A 75 -1.92 2.48 -8.09
N THR A 76 -0.77 2.72 -7.46
CA THR A 76 -0.73 3.48 -6.21
C THR A 76 -1.14 4.93 -6.43
N CYS A 77 -0.69 5.57 -7.51
CA CYS A 77 -1.10 6.93 -7.84
C CYS A 77 -2.62 7.05 -8.00
N VAL A 78 -3.23 6.16 -8.78
CA VAL A 78 -4.70 6.10 -8.96
C VAL A 78 -5.41 5.88 -7.63
N PHE A 79 -4.96 4.90 -6.84
CA PHE A 79 -5.56 4.60 -5.54
C PHE A 79 -5.50 5.78 -4.58
N VAL A 80 -4.32 6.41 -4.43
CA VAL A 80 -4.13 7.56 -3.54
C VAL A 80 -4.92 8.78 -4.01
N LEU A 81 -5.06 9.01 -5.31
CA LEU A 81 -5.95 10.07 -5.83
C LEU A 81 -7.41 9.87 -5.40
N VAL A 82 -7.91 8.63 -5.43
CA VAL A 82 -9.26 8.34 -4.93
C VAL A 82 -9.35 8.58 -3.42
N VAL A 83 -8.33 8.18 -2.65
CA VAL A 83 -8.29 8.45 -1.20
C VAL A 83 -8.33 9.95 -0.93
N LEU A 84 -7.48 10.74 -1.60
CA LEU A 84 -7.45 12.20 -1.45
C LEU A 84 -8.79 12.83 -1.81
N GLY A 85 -9.39 12.45 -2.94
CA GLY A 85 -10.70 12.95 -3.36
C GLY A 85 -11.83 12.56 -2.41
N ALA A 86 -11.81 11.33 -1.90
CA ALA A 86 -12.84 10.84 -0.98
C ALA A 86 -12.75 11.48 0.42
N THR A 87 -11.56 11.94 0.83
CA THR A 87 -11.30 12.54 2.15
C THR A 87 -11.09 14.06 2.12
N SER A 88 -11.19 14.68 0.94
CA SER A 88 -11.04 16.13 0.79
C SER A 88 -12.11 16.90 1.57
N LYS A 89 -11.67 17.92 2.29
CA LYS A 89 -12.55 18.84 3.03
C LYS A 89 -13.33 19.78 2.11
N THR A 90 -12.84 20.04 0.91
CA THR A 90 -13.44 20.96 -0.07
C THR A 90 -14.76 20.44 -0.63
N ASN A 91 -14.97 19.13 -0.59
CA ASN A 91 -16.23 18.51 -1.06
C ASN A 91 -17.40 18.66 -0.04
N GLY A 92 -17.24 19.54 0.95
CA GLY A 92 -18.29 19.79 1.94
C GLY A 92 -18.43 18.64 2.94
N ALA A 93 -19.26 18.87 3.97
CA ALA A 93 -19.49 18.01 5.11
C ALA A 93 -19.40 16.50 4.81
N THR A 94 -18.66 15.79 5.62
CA THR A 94 -18.60 14.32 5.79
C THR A 94 -19.05 13.50 4.58
N ASN A 95 -18.10 13.09 3.73
CA ASN A 95 -18.38 12.12 2.68
C ASN A 95 -18.69 10.75 3.30
N ASN A 96 -19.95 10.46 3.55
CA ASN A 96 -20.42 9.20 4.14
C ASN A 96 -20.07 7.97 3.29
N PHE A 97 -19.73 8.16 2.02
CA PHE A 97 -19.35 7.11 1.07
C PHE A 97 -17.85 6.97 0.88
N ALA A 98 -17.03 7.74 1.60
CA ALA A 98 -15.57 7.69 1.43
C ALA A 98 -15.01 6.28 1.56
N GLY A 99 -15.41 5.53 2.58
CA GLY A 99 -14.98 4.15 2.78
C GLY A 99 -15.37 3.23 1.62
N LEU A 100 -16.56 3.39 1.06
CA LEU A 100 -17.01 2.61 -0.09
C LEU A 100 -16.20 2.96 -1.34
N ALA A 101 -15.98 4.25 -1.63
CA ALA A 101 -15.19 4.69 -2.78
C ALA A 101 -13.75 4.17 -2.70
N ILE A 102 -13.11 4.27 -1.53
CA ILE A 102 -11.76 3.77 -1.29
C ILE A 102 -11.72 2.24 -1.45
N GLY A 103 -12.68 1.51 -0.87
CA GLY A 103 -12.74 0.05 -0.96
C GLY A 103 -12.93 -0.44 -2.39
N LEU A 104 -13.87 0.16 -3.15
CA LEU A 104 -14.08 -0.19 -4.56
C LEU A 104 -12.89 0.14 -5.44
N SER A 105 -12.21 1.25 -5.19
CA SER A 105 -10.98 1.59 -5.93
C SER A 105 -9.85 0.59 -5.65
N LEU A 106 -9.73 0.12 -4.41
CA LEU A 106 -8.76 -0.90 -4.07
C LEU A 106 -9.07 -2.24 -4.77
N ILE A 107 -10.34 -2.63 -4.84
CA ILE A 107 -10.77 -3.80 -5.61
C ILE A 107 -10.40 -3.65 -7.08
N LEU A 108 -10.71 -2.50 -7.69
CA LEU A 108 -10.36 -2.21 -9.08
C LEU A 108 -8.86 -2.35 -9.33
N VAL A 109 -8.05 -1.74 -8.48
CA VAL A 109 -6.59 -1.81 -8.56
C VAL A 109 -6.10 -3.26 -8.46
N HIS A 110 -6.66 -4.06 -7.56
CA HIS A 110 -6.30 -5.48 -7.44
C HIS A 110 -6.67 -6.28 -8.68
N LEU A 111 -7.87 -6.10 -9.22
CA LEU A 111 -8.32 -6.83 -10.42
C LEU A 111 -7.40 -6.61 -11.62
N VAL A 112 -6.81 -5.42 -11.75
CA VAL A 112 -5.92 -5.10 -12.87
C VAL A 112 -4.47 -5.47 -12.57
N CYS A 113 -3.97 -5.08 -11.39
CA CYS A 113 -2.54 -5.15 -11.07
C CYS A 113 -2.07 -6.52 -10.59
N ILE A 114 -2.98 -7.40 -10.12
CA ILE A 114 -2.63 -8.73 -9.60
C ILE A 114 -1.84 -9.56 -10.61
N ARG A 115 -2.10 -9.39 -11.90
CA ARG A 115 -1.44 -10.11 -12.99
C ARG A 115 0.02 -9.68 -13.22
N TYR A 116 0.43 -8.53 -12.67
CA TYR A 116 1.78 -7.99 -12.82
C TYR A 116 2.65 -8.28 -11.59
N THR A 117 2.12 -8.02 -10.40
CA THR A 117 2.92 -7.99 -9.18
C THR A 117 2.28 -8.71 -7.98
N GLY A 118 1.05 -9.22 -8.16
CA GLY A 118 0.22 -9.64 -7.04
C GLY A 118 -0.36 -8.46 -6.25
N THR A 119 -0.22 -7.25 -6.74
CA THR A 119 -0.71 -5.97 -6.21
C THR A 119 -0.23 -5.67 -4.80
N SER A 120 0.70 -4.74 -4.67
CA SER A 120 1.10 -4.21 -3.36
C SER A 120 0.34 -2.95 -3.01
N VAL A 121 0.61 -1.88 -3.73
CA VAL A 121 0.19 -0.49 -3.51
C VAL A 121 0.38 0.00 -2.05
N ASN A 122 1.07 -0.80 -1.23
CA ASN A 122 1.32 -0.51 0.18
C ASN A 122 2.59 -1.26 0.66
N PRO A 123 3.66 -0.54 1.08
CA PRO A 123 4.88 -1.16 1.58
C PRO A 123 4.68 -2.11 2.75
N ALA A 124 3.86 -1.73 3.73
CA ALA A 124 3.60 -2.53 4.93
C ALA A 124 2.91 -3.86 4.60
N ARG A 125 2.01 -3.85 3.59
CA ARG A 125 1.33 -5.04 3.07
C ARG A 125 2.32 -6.03 2.46
N SER A 126 3.44 -5.56 1.90
CA SER A 126 4.42 -6.42 1.25
C SER A 126 5.52 -6.92 2.18
N ILE A 127 5.92 -6.12 3.17
CA ILE A 127 7.02 -6.46 4.08
C ILE A 127 6.73 -7.72 4.88
N GLY A 128 5.56 -7.80 5.55
CA GLY A 128 5.20 -8.94 6.38
C GLY A 128 5.23 -10.26 5.62
N PRO A 129 4.42 -10.43 4.57
CA PRO A 129 4.39 -11.65 3.77
C PRO A 129 5.72 -12.01 3.14
N ALA A 130 6.52 -11.02 2.66
CA ALA A 130 7.83 -11.28 2.08
C ALA A 130 8.82 -11.89 3.08
N ILE A 131 8.81 -11.43 4.33
CA ILE A 131 9.64 -11.99 5.39
C ILE A 131 9.22 -13.43 5.72
N PHE A 132 7.93 -13.65 5.97
CA PHE A 132 7.45 -14.97 6.37
C PHE A 132 7.48 -16.00 5.25
N ALA A 133 7.36 -15.59 3.97
CA ALA A 133 7.53 -16.49 2.83
C ALA A 133 8.90 -17.17 2.79
N GLN A 134 9.94 -16.56 3.33
CA GLN A 134 11.28 -17.17 3.43
C GLN A 134 11.32 -18.35 4.39
N PHE A 135 10.50 -18.37 5.43
CA PHE A 135 10.49 -19.41 6.44
C PHE A 135 9.64 -20.63 6.05
N ILE A 136 8.65 -20.45 5.18
CA ILE A 136 7.72 -21.53 4.77
C ILE A 136 7.96 -22.03 3.36
N GLY A 137 9.10 -21.73 2.75
CA GLY A 137 9.42 -22.19 1.39
C GLY A 137 8.67 -21.46 0.27
N GLY A 138 8.18 -20.25 0.54
CA GLY A 138 7.57 -19.38 -0.47
C GLY A 138 8.58 -18.90 -1.53
N PRO A 139 8.12 -18.10 -2.51
CA PRO A 139 8.99 -17.65 -3.59
C PRO A 139 10.19 -16.86 -3.05
N VAL A 140 11.41 -17.36 -3.29
CA VAL A 140 12.67 -16.74 -2.86
C VAL A 140 12.84 -15.31 -3.37
N THR A 141 12.13 -14.97 -4.45
CA THR A 141 12.13 -13.64 -5.08
C THR A 141 11.34 -12.59 -4.31
N ALA A 142 10.54 -12.96 -3.29
CA ALA A 142 9.71 -12.01 -2.55
C ALA A 142 10.55 -10.93 -1.84
N LEU A 143 11.65 -11.32 -1.17
CA LEU A 143 12.55 -10.36 -0.52
C LEU A 143 13.42 -9.59 -1.53
N SER A 144 13.94 -10.27 -2.57
CA SER A 144 14.78 -9.60 -3.57
C SER A 144 14.04 -8.54 -4.36
N ASN A 145 12.73 -8.71 -4.54
CA ASN A 145 11.86 -7.76 -5.24
C ASN A 145 11.14 -6.77 -4.31
N LEU A 146 11.32 -6.89 -2.99
CA LEU A 146 10.61 -6.07 -2.00
C LEU A 146 10.80 -4.56 -2.21
N TRP A 147 11.98 -4.15 -2.70
CA TRP A 147 12.26 -2.76 -2.99
C TRP A 147 11.30 -2.14 -4.02
N ILE A 148 10.78 -2.92 -4.98
CA ILE A 148 9.78 -2.47 -5.97
C ILE A 148 8.51 -2.06 -5.24
N PHE A 149 8.11 -2.85 -4.23
CA PHE A 149 6.91 -2.67 -3.43
C PHE A 149 7.04 -1.62 -2.31
N ILE A 150 8.25 -1.09 -2.14
CA ILE A 150 8.51 0.07 -1.29
C ILE A 150 8.60 1.33 -2.18
N VAL A 151 9.49 1.34 -3.16
CA VAL A 151 9.74 2.51 -4.01
C VAL A 151 8.53 2.85 -4.87
N GLY A 152 7.92 1.85 -5.52
CA GLY A 152 6.76 2.05 -6.39
C GLY A 152 5.62 2.79 -5.70
N PRO A 153 5.09 2.30 -4.57
CA PRO A 153 4.04 2.98 -3.83
C PRO A 153 4.42 4.38 -3.33
N PHE A 154 5.65 4.60 -2.84
CA PHE A 154 6.07 5.93 -2.43
C PHE A 154 6.11 6.93 -3.59
N VAL A 155 6.64 6.53 -4.74
CA VAL A 155 6.66 7.37 -5.94
C VAL A 155 5.24 7.62 -6.44
N GLY A 156 4.40 6.59 -6.48
CA GLY A 156 2.99 6.70 -6.87
C GLY A 156 2.20 7.66 -5.98
N ALA A 157 2.38 7.57 -4.66
CA ALA A 157 1.73 8.47 -3.71
C ALA A 157 2.24 9.92 -3.84
N ALA A 158 3.54 10.13 -4.08
CA ALA A 158 4.10 11.44 -4.34
C ALA A 158 3.52 12.06 -5.61
N LEU A 159 3.41 11.29 -6.69
CA LEU A 159 2.76 11.75 -7.94
C LEU A 159 1.29 12.11 -7.71
N ALA A 160 0.54 11.27 -6.98
CA ALA A 160 -0.85 11.56 -6.62
C ALA A 160 -0.97 12.89 -5.87
N SER A 161 -0.09 13.14 -4.93
CA SER A 161 -0.07 14.38 -4.13
C SER A 161 0.21 15.61 -4.99
N VAL A 162 1.11 15.51 -5.98
CA VAL A 162 1.38 16.60 -6.94
C VAL A 162 0.17 16.85 -7.83
N ILE A 163 -0.43 15.79 -8.39
CA ILE A 163 -1.64 15.89 -9.23
C ILE A 163 -2.79 16.50 -8.42
N TRP A 164 -2.96 16.05 -7.17
CA TRP A 164 -4.03 16.54 -6.30
C TRP A 164 -3.94 18.04 -6.06
N ARG A 165 -2.74 18.59 -5.83
CA ARG A 165 -2.53 20.04 -5.67
C ARG A 165 -2.95 20.86 -6.88
N VAL A 166 -2.96 20.26 -8.09
CA VAL A 166 -3.40 20.93 -9.32
C VAL A 166 -4.92 20.86 -9.46
N ILE A 167 -5.53 19.76 -8.98
CA ILE A 167 -6.98 19.50 -9.15
C ILE A 167 -7.79 20.17 -8.04
N GLU A 168 -7.28 20.17 -6.79
CA GLU A 168 -7.99 20.74 -5.65
C GLU A 168 -7.91 22.27 -5.69
N PRO A 169 -9.06 22.98 -5.79
CA PRO A 169 -9.06 24.44 -5.75
C PRO A 169 -8.52 24.93 -4.41
N GLU A 170 -7.62 25.89 -4.39
CA GLU A 170 -7.22 26.57 -3.16
C GLU A 170 -8.45 27.18 -2.49
N GLU A 171 -8.65 26.87 -1.21
CA GLU A 171 -9.62 27.58 -0.38
C GLU A 171 -9.20 29.05 -0.34
N LYS A 172 -10.00 29.92 -1.00
CA LYS A 172 -9.85 31.39 -0.95
C LYS A 172 -10.44 31.93 0.34
#